data_3e93308bc17f2625b2b85177ad44dc19
#
_entry.id   3e93308bc17f2625b2b85177ad44dc19
#
_cell.length_a   1.000
_cell.length_b   1.000
_cell.length_c   1.000
_cell.angle_alpha   90.00
_cell.angle_beta   90.00
_cell.angle_gamma   90.00
#
_symmetry.space_group_name_H-M   'P 1'
#
loop_
_entity.id
_entity.type
_entity.pdbx_description
1 polymer ?
#
loop_
_entity_poly.entity_id
_entity_poly.type
_entity_poly.pdbx_seq_one_letter_code
_entity_poly.pdbx_strand_id
1 'polypeptide(L)'
;MDEEQKYLFDLFGFIVVRGVLTQEQISKLRSTIRGGTEQFPPVPQSEGPLHWDVVWRDLLDLPVISELLECLIGNPNLLKARKEKYEVPMPTFRLDHINVHTHVQKGFEGGRLHGGWNGTAGLYRYDNGVMYNGLTTVSFELFDTKPNNGGFACIPGSHKANVQLPEQWRDLSTGVNECIERVAAKPGDAIIFTEALTHGTLPWEVDEKRTTVFYKFSPHALTWSADFFNPDDFVGYEDMDRRKLALLEKPNARYPQRPR
;
A
#
# COMPACT_ATOMS: atom_id res chain seq x y z
N MET A 1 -15.88 -0.94 -4.02
CA MET A 1 -15.61 -2.26 -3.38
C MET A 1 -16.92 -3.02 -3.30
N ASP A 2 -17.01 -4.16 -3.93
CA ASP A 2 -18.18 -5.04 -3.88
C ASP A 2 -18.25 -5.86 -2.57
N GLU A 3 -19.33 -6.66 -2.38
CA GLU A 3 -19.53 -7.42 -1.15
C GLU A 3 -18.55 -8.59 -1.01
N GLU A 4 -18.15 -9.22 -2.12
CA GLU A 4 -17.17 -10.30 -2.11
C GLU A 4 -15.79 -9.78 -1.69
N GLN A 5 -15.34 -8.68 -2.27
CA GLN A 5 -14.08 -8.03 -1.90
C GLN A 5 -14.06 -7.61 -0.43
N LYS A 6 -15.19 -7.07 0.09
CA LYS A 6 -15.31 -6.72 1.52
C LYS A 6 -15.18 -7.95 2.41
N TYR A 7 -15.88 -9.02 2.05
CA TYR A 7 -15.83 -10.28 2.80
C TYR A 7 -14.41 -10.87 2.81
N LEU A 8 -13.75 -10.92 1.66
CA LEU A 8 -12.40 -11.46 1.53
C LEU A 8 -11.38 -10.59 2.30
N PHE A 9 -11.49 -9.27 2.21
CA PHE A 9 -10.60 -8.39 2.97
C PHE A 9 -10.81 -8.52 4.48
N ASP A 10 -12.07 -8.55 4.94
CA ASP A 10 -12.37 -8.80 6.36
C ASP A 10 -11.86 -10.17 6.81
N LEU A 11 -12.03 -11.21 6.00
CA LEU A 11 -11.60 -12.56 6.35
C LEU A 11 -10.08 -12.70 6.40
N PHE A 12 -9.39 -12.21 5.38
CA PHE A 12 -7.96 -12.47 5.16
C PHE A 12 -7.04 -11.30 5.54
N GLY A 13 -7.53 -10.06 5.55
CA GLY A 13 -6.72 -8.85 5.75
C GLY A 13 -6.03 -8.35 4.50
N PHE A 14 -6.29 -8.98 3.35
CA PHE A 14 -5.79 -8.55 2.05
C PHE A 14 -6.72 -8.97 0.91
N ILE A 15 -6.57 -8.31 -0.22
CA ILE A 15 -7.17 -8.70 -1.51
C ILE A 15 -6.17 -8.50 -2.64
N VAL A 16 -6.34 -9.26 -3.72
CA VAL A 16 -5.57 -9.08 -4.95
C VAL A 16 -6.48 -8.52 -6.03
N VAL A 17 -6.17 -7.33 -6.50
CA VAL A 17 -6.88 -6.66 -7.60
C VAL A 17 -6.10 -6.88 -8.87
N ARG A 18 -6.71 -7.57 -9.84
CA ARG A 18 -6.04 -7.99 -11.07
C ARG A 18 -6.03 -6.89 -12.12
N GLY A 19 -4.88 -6.74 -12.82
CA GLY A 19 -4.77 -5.90 -14.01
C GLY A 19 -5.05 -4.42 -13.78
N VAL A 20 -4.62 -3.87 -12.64
CA VAL A 20 -4.81 -2.44 -12.29
C VAL A 20 -3.95 -1.53 -13.16
N LEU A 21 -2.79 -2.02 -13.64
CA LEU A 21 -1.87 -1.26 -14.49
C LEU A 21 -1.91 -1.78 -15.91
N THR A 22 -1.84 -0.88 -16.88
CA THR A 22 -1.66 -1.20 -18.28
C THR A 22 -0.21 -1.64 -18.56
N GLN A 23 0.02 -2.33 -19.68
CA GLN A 23 1.37 -2.73 -20.09
C GLN A 23 2.29 -1.53 -20.35
N GLU A 24 1.73 -0.41 -20.81
CA GLU A 24 2.45 0.84 -20.98
C GLU A 24 2.91 1.40 -19.63
N GLN A 25 2.01 1.47 -18.65
CA GLN A 25 2.36 1.90 -17.27
C GLN A 25 3.42 1.00 -16.64
N ILE A 26 3.29 -0.32 -16.76
CA ILE A 26 4.28 -1.28 -16.25
C ILE A 26 5.65 -1.04 -16.90
N SER A 27 5.70 -0.89 -18.21
CA SER A 27 6.94 -0.65 -18.94
C SER A 27 7.59 0.68 -18.54
N LYS A 28 6.78 1.73 -18.40
CA LYS A 28 7.24 3.06 -17.99
C LYS A 28 7.75 3.06 -16.54
N LEU A 29 7.02 2.45 -15.62
CA LEU A 29 7.45 2.27 -14.22
C LEU A 29 8.81 1.56 -14.16
N ARG A 30 8.95 0.42 -14.85
CA ARG A 30 10.23 -0.33 -14.89
C ARG A 30 11.39 0.51 -15.41
N SER A 31 11.17 1.31 -16.44
CA SER A 31 12.22 2.12 -17.11
C SER A 31 12.62 3.35 -16.31
N THR A 32 11.78 3.81 -15.39
CA THR A 32 11.98 5.07 -14.63
C THR A 32 12.35 4.84 -13.17
N ILE A 33 12.51 3.59 -12.73
CA ILE A 33 13.02 3.26 -11.39
C ILE A 33 14.41 3.88 -11.22
N ARG A 34 14.55 4.74 -10.22
CA ARG A 34 15.82 5.35 -9.83
C ARG A 34 16.28 4.75 -8.51
N GLY A 35 17.53 4.29 -8.45
CA GLY A 35 18.11 3.72 -7.24
C GLY A 35 17.35 2.47 -6.80
N GLY A 36 17.50 1.41 -7.37
CA GLY A 36 16.73 0.19 -7.12
C GLY A 36 17.55 -0.92 -6.52
N THR A 37 18.19 -0.66 -5.41
CA THR A 37 18.66 -1.69 -4.50
C THR A 37 18.25 -1.26 -3.11
N GLU A 38 17.87 -2.20 -2.30
CA GLU A 38 17.71 -2.18 -0.86
C GLU A 38 18.36 -0.98 -0.16
N GLN A 39 17.85 0.23 -0.37
CA GLN A 39 18.36 1.38 0.38
C GLN A 39 17.58 1.49 1.69
N PHE A 40 18.19 1.05 2.74
CA PHE A 40 17.95 1.56 4.07
C PHE A 40 19.07 2.56 4.41
N PRO A 41 18.75 3.81 4.69
CA PRO A 41 17.42 4.41 4.83
C PRO A 41 16.72 4.64 3.49
N PRO A 42 15.37 4.68 3.47
CA PRO A 42 14.61 5.01 2.27
C PRO A 42 15.00 6.38 1.73
N VAL A 43 14.92 6.54 0.42
CA VAL A 43 15.12 7.85 -0.24
C VAL A 43 14.17 8.86 0.40
N PRO A 44 14.60 10.06 0.79
CA PRO A 44 13.72 11.11 1.30
C PRO A 44 12.53 11.33 0.37
N GLN A 45 11.33 11.57 0.92
CA GLN A 45 10.13 11.77 0.11
C GLN A 45 10.27 12.94 -0.87
N SER A 46 11.09 13.94 -0.52
CA SER A 46 11.45 15.07 -1.39
C SER A 46 12.24 14.69 -2.66
N GLU A 47 12.84 13.51 -2.71
CA GLU A 47 13.58 12.98 -3.86
C GLU A 47 13.00 11.66 -4.36
N GLY A 48 11.89 11.24 -3.76
CA GLY A 48 11.27 9.93 -3.95
C GLY A 48 10.53 9.77 -5.29
N PRO A 49 9.83 8.65 -5.42
CA PRO A 49 9.22 8.20 -6.67
C PRO A 49 8.31 9.22 -7.36
N LEU A 50 7.60 10.07 -6.62
CA LEU A 50 6.71 11.08 -7.20
C LEU A 50 7.46 12.13 -8.04
N HIS A 51 8.77 12.29 -7.85
CA HIS A 51 9.61 13.18 -8.66
C HIS A 51 10.24 12.49 -9.87
N TRP A 52 10.11 11.17 -10.00
CA TRP A 52 10.82 10.44 -11.06
C TRP A 52 10.15 10.57 -12.43
N ASP A 53 8.83 10.40 -12.49
CA ASP A 53 8.07 10.50 -13.75
C ASP A 53 6.56 10.66 -13.44
N VAL A 54 5.77 11.08 -14.43
CA VAL A 54 4.32 11.20 -14.35
C VAL A 54 3.64 9.88 -13.96
N VAL A 55 4.11 8.75 -14.48
CA VAL A 55 3.53 7.43 -14.19
C VAL A 55 3.52 7.09 -12.71
N TRP A 56 4.48 7.60 -11.92
CA TRP A 56 4.50 7.42 -10.47
C TRP A 56 3.42 8.26 -9.79
N ARG A 57 3.17 9.47 -10.27
CA ARG A 57 2.09 10.34 -9.76
C ARG A 57 0.70 9.85 -10.17
N ASP A 58 0.58 9.11 -11.26
CA ASP A 58 -0.67 8.48 -11.66
C ASP A 58 -1.12 7.39 -10.69
N LEU A 59 -0.19 6.70 -10.02
CA LEU A 59 -0.52 5.69 -9.02
C LEU A 59 -1.17 6.27 -7.76
N LEU A 60 -1.08 7.58 -7.53
CA LEU A 60 -1.68 8.23 -6.36
C LEU A 60 -3.20 8.07 -6.32
N ASP A 61 -3.86 8.17 -7.47
CA ASP A 61 -5.32 8.26 -7.55
C ASP A 61 -5.89 7.42 -8.70
N LEU A 62 -5.42 6.17 -8.82
CA LEU A 62 -6.04 5.21 -9.74
C LEU A 62 -7.49 4.96 -9.30
N PRO A 63 -8.50 5.17 -10.17
CA PRO A 63 -9.91 5.15 -9.78
C PRO A 63 -10.32 3.88 -9.02
N VAL A 64 -9.94 2.70 -9.51
CA VAL A 64 -10.24 1.41 -8.87
C VAL A 64 -9.60 1.30 -7.48
N ILE A 65 -8.38 1.79 -7.31
CA ILE A 65 -7.65 1.76 -6.03
C ILE A 65 -8.24 2.76 -5.05
N SER A 66 -8.50 3.99 -5.50
CA SER A 66 -9.07 5.06 -4.68
C SER A 66 -10.46 4.69 -4.15
N GLU A 67 -11.29 4.04 -4.96
CA GLU A 67 -12.60 3.54 -4.53
C GLU A 67 -12.47 2.48 -3.43
N LEU A 68 -11.50 1.56 -3.56
CA LEU A 68 -11.22 0.55 -2.54
C LEU A 68 -10.71 1.18 -1.25
N LEU A 69 -9.78 2.12 -1.34
CA LEU A 69 -9.21 2.82 -0.18
C LEU A 69 -10.27 3.65 0.56
N GLU A 70 -11.20 4.32 -0.13
CA GLU A 70 -12.33 5.01 0.52
C GLU A 70 -13.21 4.05 1.34
N CYS A 71 -13.35 2.80 0.91
CA CYS A 71 -14.08 1.80 1.68
C CYS A 71 -13.27 1.24 2.86
N LEU A 72 -11.95 1.11 2.73
CA LEU A 72 -11.08 0.47 3.72
C LEU A 72 -10.61 1.41 4.82
N ILE A 73 -10.21 2.62 4.46
CA ILE A 73 -9.60 3.60 5.37
C ILE A 73 -10.29 4.96 5.35
N GLY A 74 -11.17 5.17 4.39
CA GLY A 74 -11.94 6.40 4.27
C GLY A 74 -12.92 6.61 5.41
N ASN A 75 -13.42 7.83 5.51
CA ASN A 75 -14.49 8.16 6.43
C ASN A 75 -15.82 8.27 5.68
N PRO A 76 -16.74 7.29 5.79
CA PRO A 76 -17.97 7.26 5.00
C PRO A 76 -18.90 8.47 5.26
N ASN A 77 -18.93 8.97 6.47
CA ASN A 77 -19.75 10.15 6.81
C ASN A 77 -19.18 11.41 6.16
N LEU A 78 -17.88 11.55 6.17
CA LEU A 78 -17.19 12.65 5.52
C LEU A 78 -17.30 12.56 4.00
N LEU A 79 -17.12 11.38 3.44
CA LEU A 79 -17.24 11.16 2.00
C LEU A 79 -18.65 11.54 1.52
N LYS A 80 -19.68 11.15 2.28
CA LYS A 80 -21.06 11.55 1.99
C LYS A 80 -21.23 13.07 1.99
N ALA A 81 -20.77 13.74 3.04
CA ALA A 81 -20.86 15.20 3.15
C ALA A 81 -20.08 15.92 2.03
N ARG A 82 -18.96 15.36 1.60
CA ARG A 82 -18.16 15.90 0.48
C ARG A 82 -18.85 15.71 -0.86
N LYS A 83 -19.44 14.54 -1.12
CA LYS A 83 -20.22 14.29 -2.35
C LYS A 83 -21.42 15.22 -2.51
N GLU A 84 -22.04 15.61 -1.39
CA GLU A 84 -23.15 16.57 -1.40
C GLU A 84 -22.69 18.02 -1.69
N LYS A 85 -21.43 18.34 -1.37
CA LYS A 85 -20.92 19.72 -1.43
C LYS A 85 -20.01 20.00 -2.64
N TYR A 86 -19.34 19.01 -3.17
CA TYR A 86 -18.32 19.18 -4.22
C TYR A 86 -18.63 18.28 -5.42
N GLU A 87 -18.46 18.82 -6.62
CA GLU A 87 -18.60 18.07 -7.87
C GLU A 87 -17.61 16.90 -7.93
N VAL A 88 -16.35 17.15 -7.53
CA VAL A 88 -15.32 16.14 -7.38
C VAL A 88 -14.95 16.03 -5.90
N PRO A 89 -15.37 14.97 -5.21
CA PRO A 89 -15.07 14.82 -3.79
C PRO A 89 -13.58 14.62 -3.55
N MET A 90 -13.04 15.36 -2.58
CA MET A 90 -11.67 15.17 -2.13
C MET A 90 -11.53 13.85 -1.37
N PRO A 91 -10.39 13.17 -1.43
CA PRO A 91 -10.16 11.92 -0.71
C PRO A 91 -10.32 12.12 0.80
N THR A 92 -10.77 11.09 1.50
CA THR A 92 -10.90 11.11 2.96
C THR A 92 -9.76 10.41 3.67
N PHE A 93 -8.73 10.07 2.91
CA PHE A 93 -7.47 9.46 3.33
C PHE A 93 -6.29 10.21 2.70
N ARG A 94 -5.08 9.85 3.09
CA ARG A 94 -3.84 10.46 2.61
C ARG A 94 -2.79 9.41 2.26
N LEU A 95 -1.82 9.77 1.42
CA LEU A 95 -0.60 9.01 1.24
C LEU A 95 0.30 9.23 2.45
N ASP A 96 0.74 8.15 3.08
CA ASP A 96 1.70 8.20 4.18
C ASP A 96 3.14 8.24 3.64
N HIS A 97 3.54 7.22 2.88
CA HIS A 97 4.85 7.13 2.24
C HIS A 97 4.87 6.13 1.10
N ILE A 98 5.95 6.15 0.33
CA ILE A 98 6.19 5.22 -0.78
C ILE A 98 7.51 4.49 -0.55
N ASN A 99 7.53 3.18 -0.80
CA ASN A 99 8.73 2.37 -0.82
C ASN A 99 8.85 1.63 -2.16
N VAL A 100 10.08 1.45 -2.63
CA VAL A 100 10.37 0.66 -3.83
C VAL A 100 11.41 -0.39 -3.45
N HIS A 101 11.02 -1.65 -3.52
CA HIS A 101 11.89 -2.78 -3.16
C HIS A 101 12.27 -3.57 -4.41
N THR A 102 13.56 -3.73 -4.64
CA THR A 102 14.08 -4.49 -5.77
C THR A 102 14.91 -5.65 -5.28
N HIS A 103 14.51 -6.86 -5.68
CA HIS A 103 15.28 -8.09 -5.50
C HIS A 103 16.10 -8.32 -6.77
N VAL A 104 17.41 -8.18 -6.66
CA VAL A 104 18.29 -8.18 -7.82
C VAL A 104 18.80 -9.55 -8.23
N GLN A 105 18.71 -10.55 -7.33
CA GLN A 105 19.24 -11.88 -7.55
C GLN A 105 18.53 -12.94 -6.71
N LYS A 106 18.69 -14.18 -7.11
CA LYS A 106 18.28 -15.35 -6.33
C LYS A 106 19.00 -15.40 -4.98
N GLY A 107 18.30 -15.86 -3.96
CA GLY A 107 18.84 -15.97 -2.60
C GLY A 107 18.79 -14.66 -1.81
N PHE A 108 18.08 -13.64 -2.32
CA PHE A 108 17.73 -12.49 -1.48
C PHE A 108 16.95 -12.96 -0.26
N GLU A 109 17.41 -12.59 0.93
CA GLU A 109 16.95 -13.18 2.21
C GLU A 109 15.47 -12.93 2.50
N GLY A 110 14.86 -11.95 1.85
CA GLY A 110 13.48 -11.53 2.14
C GLY A 110 13.39 -10.72 3.43
N GLY A 111 12.19 -10.51 3.90
CA GLY A 111 11.88 -9.75 5.11
C GLY A 111 11.11 -10.59 6.10
N ARG A 112 11.49 -10.52 7.36
CA ARG A 112 10.82 -11.21 8.47
C ARG A 112 9.33 -10.87 8.52
N LEU A 113 8.51 -11.80 9.01
CA LEU A 113 7.11 -11.50 9.32
C LEU A 113 7.01 -10.42 10.40
N HIS A 114 6.21 -9.41 10.11
CA HIS A 114 5.91 -8.27 10.98
C HIS A 114 4.42 -7.89 10.83
N GLY A 115 3.96 -6.91 11.57
CA GLY A 115 2.55 -6.53 11.63
C GLY A 115 1.87 -7.03 12.92
N GLY A 116 0.54 -6.98 12.94
CA GLY A 116 -0.23 -7.42 14.11
C GLY A 116 -0.12 -6.51 15.33
N TRP A 117 0.23 -5.25 15.15
CA TRP A 117 0.38 -4.27 16.22
C TRP A 117 -0.96 -3.59 16.54
N ASN A 118 -1.66 -4.10 17.54
CA ASN A 118 -2.86 -3.45 18.02
C ASN A 118 -2.57 -2.08 18.62
N GLY A 119 -3.33 -1.07 18.20
CA GLY A 119 -3.33 0.25 18.82
C GLY A 119 -2.35 1.27 18.24
N THR A 120 -1.68 0.96 17.11
CA THR A 120 -0.84 1.87 16.36
C THR A 120 -1.31 1.99 14.90
N ALA A 121 -0.38 2.28 13.97
CA ALA A 121 -0.68 2.29 12.54
C ALA A 121 -1.26 0.96 12.02
N GLY A 122 -0.96 -0.17 12.64
CA GLY A 122 -1.53 -1.50 12.35
C GLY A 122 -2.89 -1.72 13.01
N LEU A 123 -3.83 -0.80 12.85
CA LEU A 123 -5.18 -0.92 13.38
C LEU A 123 -6.09 -1.63 12.38
N TYR A 124 -6.87 -2.60 12.85
CA TYR A 124 -8.07 -3.11 12.18
C TYR A 124 -9.23 -3.20 13.18
N ARG A 125 -10.39 -2.71 12.79
CA ARG A 125 -11.64 -2.87 13.54
C ARG A 125 -12.84 -2.84 12.59
N TYR A 126 -13.80 -3.70 12.83
CA TYR A 126 -15.11 -3.65 12.19
C TYR A 126 -16.16 -3.24 13.23
N ASP A 127 -16.91 -2.18 12.98
CA ASP A 127 -17.93 -1.67 13.89
C ASP A 127 -19.07 -1.02 13.12
N ASN A 128 -20.29 -1.40 13.45
CA ASN A 128 -21.52 -0.87 12.85
C ASN A 128 -21.53 -0.82 11.31
N GLY A 129 -21.03 -1.89 10.67
CA GLY A 129 -20.99 -1.99 9.20
C GLY A 129 -19.84 -1.24 8.53
N VAL A 130 -18.92 -0.67 9.30
CA VAL A 130 -17.77 0.09 8.80
C VAL A 130 -16.48 -0.61 9.16
N MET A 131 -15.58 -0.74 8.18
CA MET A 131 -14.19 -1.14 8.40
C MET A 131 -13.36 0.07 8.77
N TYR A 132 -12.55 -0.07 9.81
CA TYR A 132 -11.57 0.91 10.25
C TYR A 132 -10.19 0.28 10.15
N ASN A 133 -9.41 0.74 9.20
CA ASN A 133 -8.01 0.36 9.07
C ASN A 133 -7.11 1.54 9.41
N GLY A 134 -5.93 1.22 9.92
CA GLY A 134 -4.83 2.15 10.02
C GLY A 134 -4.09 2.27 8.69
N LEU A 135 -2.76 2.11 8.75
CA LEU A 135 -1.94 2.08 7.56
C LEU A 135 -2.35 0.91 6.65
N THR A 136 -2.59 1.21 5.39
CA THR A 136 -3.01 0.25 4.37
C THR A 136 -2.10 0.37 3.17
N THR A 137 -1.52 -0.73 2.78
CA THR A 137 -0.56 -0.79 1.67
C THR A 137 -1.24 -1.24 0.39
N VAL A 138 -0.92 -0.55 -0.70
CA VAL A 138 -1.14 -0.97 -2.08
C VAL A 138 0.20 -1.37 -2.67
N SER A 139 0.41 -2.66 -2.86
CA SER A 139 1.61 -3.23 -3.46
C SER A 139 1.37 -3.42 -4.95
N PHE A 140 1.97 -2.57 -5.78
CA PHE A 140 1.92 -2.73 -7.24
C PHE A 140 3.01 -3.68 -7.69
N GLU A 141 2.60 -4.79 -8.30
CA GLU A 141 3.52 -5.82 -8.77
C GLU A 141 3.94 -5.52 -10.21
N LEU A 142 5.22 -5.29 -10.40
CA LEU A 142 5.77 -4.99 -11.73
C LEU A 142 6.32 -6.24 -12.45
N PHE A 143 6.49 -7.36 -11.72
CA PHE A 143 7.05 -8.60 -12.25
C PHE A 143 6.18 -9.80 -11.85
N ASP A 144 6.30 -10.90 -12.60
CA ASP A 144 5.58 -12.13 -12.29
C ASP A 144 6.12 -12.76 -10.98
N THR A 145 5.22 -12.98 -10.04
CA THR A 145 5.54 -13.64 -8.77
C THR A 145 4.67 -14.89 -8.64
N LYS A 146 5.26 -16.04 -8.93
CA LYS A 146 4.60 -17.34 -8.73
C LYS A 146 4.73 -17.78 -7.27
N PRO A 147 3.86 -18.69 -6.78
CA PRO A 147 3.88 -19.14 -5.38
C PRO A 147 5.24 -19.66 -4.89
N ASN A 148 6.06 -20.21 -5.79
CA ASN A 148 7.37 -20.78 -5.46
C ASN A 148 8.56 -19.86 -5.74
N ASN A 149 8.30 -18.62 -6.19
CA ASN A 149 9.37 -17.67 -6.50
C ASN A 149 9.78 -16.81 -5.29
N GLY A 150 9.08 -16.92 -4.16
CA GLY A 150 9.22 -15.99 -3.04
C GLY A 150 8.25 -14.79 -3.16
N GLY A 151 8.62 -13.66 -2.59
CA GLY A 151 7.79 -12.44 -2.64
C GLY A 151 6.82 -12.32 -1.47
N PHE A 152 5.71 -11.63 -1.67
CA PHE A 152 4.77 -11.32 -0.59
C PHE A 152 4.17 -12.57 0.02
N ALA A 153 4.23 -12.63 1.35
CA ALA A 153 3.63 -13.69 2.15
C ALA A 153 2.95 -13.11 3.39
N CYS A 154 1.89 -13.73 3.85
CA CYS A 154 1.15 -13.29 5.02
C CYS A 154 0.51 -14.46 5.75
N ILE A 155 0.03 -14.20 6.96
CA ILE A 155 -0.84 -15.11 7.69
C ILE A 155 -2.28 -14.58 7.57
N PRO A 156 -3.12 -15.16 6.69
CA PRO A 156 -4.48 -14.69 6.48
C PRO A 156 -5.28 -14.64 7.79
N GLY A 157 -6.01 -13.54 8.01
CA GLY A 157 -6.80 -13.35 9.22
C GLY A 157 -6.03 -12.87 10.46
N SER A 158 -4.69 -12.81 10.41
CA SER A 158 -3.86 -12.41 11.55
C SER A 158 -4.05 -10.95 11.99
N HIS A 159 -4.61 -10.10 11.14
CA HIS A 159 -4.97 -8.72 11.49
C HIS A 159 -6.04 -8.64 12.60
N LYS A 160 -6.72 -9.75 12.88
CA LYS A 160 -7.71 -9.92 13.95
C LYS A 160 -7.22 -10.83 15.07
N ALA A 161 -5.96 -11.28 15.04
CA ALA A 161 -5.42 -12.17 16.05
C ALA A 161 -5.24 -11.42 17.39
N ASN A 162 -5.76 -12.01 18.46
CA ASN A 162 -5.64 -11.45 19.81
C ASN A 162 -4.32 -11.86 20.51
N VAL A 163 -3.61 -12.82 19.93
CA VAL A 163 -2.37 -13.36 20.48
C VAL A 163 -1.23 -13.01 19.54
N GLN A 164 -0.10 -12.63 20.11
CA GLN A 164 1.09 -12.26 19.33
C GLN A 164 1.64 -13.46 18.55
N LEU A 165 2.19 -13.15 17.37
CA LEU A 165 2.91 -14.13 16.56
C LEU A 165 4.06 -14.74 17.34
N PRO A 166 4.19 -16.09 17.38
CA PRO A 166 5.36 -16.74 17.95
C PRO A 166 6.66 -16.27 17.31
N GLU A 167 7.66 -15.92 18.13
CA GLU A 167 8.91 -15.32 17.61
C GLU A 167 9.63 -16.23 16.61
N GLN A 168 9.61 -17.54 16.82
CA GLN A 168 10.22 -18.52 15.93
C GLN A 168 9.58 -18.59 14.53
N TRP A 169 8.37 -18.05 14.34
CA TRP A 169 7.71 -18.02 13.03
C TRP A 169 8.07 -16.79 12.20
N ARG A 170 8.73 -15.80 12.83
CA ARG A 170 9.05 -14.54 12.14
C ARG A 170 10.14 -14.69 11.09
N ASP A 171 11.07 -15.61 11.29
CA ASP A 171 12.18 -15.84 10.38
C ASP A 171 11.77 -16.80 9.26
N LEU A 172 11.53 -16.24 8.09
CA LEU A 172 11.11 -16.99 6.90
C LEU A 172 12.27 -17.74 6.22
N SER A 173 13.52 -17.50 6.61
CA SER A 173 14.70 -18.19 6.07
C SER A 173 14.88 -19.58 6.64
N THR A 174 14.40 -19.83 7.86
CA THR A 174 14.53 -21.11 8.56
C THR A 174 13.44 -22.14 8.26
N GLY A 175 12.38 -21.69 7.59
CA GLY A 175 11.22 -22.49 7.22
C GLY A 175 9.95 -21.68 7.19
N VAL A 176 8.99 -22.18 6.47
CA VAL A 176 7.68 -21.51 6.30
C VAL A 176 6.60 -22.37 6.93
N ASN A 177 5.95 -21.83 7.97
CA ASN A 177 4.82 -22.50 8.61
C ASN A 177 3.66 -22.66 7.62
N GLU A 178 2.88 -23.73 7.75
CA GLU A 178 1.77 -24.05 6.86
C GLU A 178 0.63 -23.00 6.85
N CYS A 179 0.53 -22.17 7.90
CA CYS A 179 -0.44 -21.08 7.94
C CYS A 179 -0.01 -19.85 7.12
N ILE A 180 1.18 -19.84 6.54
CA ILE A 180 1.68 -18.72 5.74
C ILE A 180 1.24 -18.88 4.30
N GLU A 181 0.39 -17.98 3.85
CA GLU A 181 -0.05 -17.86 2.45
C GLU A 181 1.04 -17.21 1.60
N ARG A 182 1.29 -17.81 0.43
CA ARG A 182 2.21 -17.29 -0.59
C ARG A 182 1.39 -16.65 -1.70
N VAL A 183 1.35 -15.34 -1.72
CA VAL A 183 0.44 -14.60 -2.61
C VAL A 183 1.06 -14.43 -3.98
N ALA A 184 0.52 -15.13 -4.98
CA ALA A 184 0.91 -15.00 -6.37
C ALA A 184 0.31 -13.74 -7.00
N ALA A 185 1.13 -13.03 -7.79
CA ALA A 185 0.69 -11.86 -8.54
C ALA A 185 1.38 -11.78 -9.91
N LYS A 186 0.70 -11.17 -10.87
CA LYS A 186 1.20 -10.91 -12.22
C LYS A 186 1.59 -9.44 -12.37
N PRO A 187 2.42 -9.09 -13.36
CA PRO A 187 2.69 -7.70 -13.67
C PRO A 187 1.39 -6.93 -13.91
N GLY A 188 1.21 -5.82 -13.20
CA GLY A 188 0.02 -5.00 -13.26
C GLY A 188 -1.06 -5.31 -12.22
N ASP A 189 -0.90 -6.38 -11.45
CA ASP A 189 -1.77 -6.63 -10.28
C ASP A 189 -1.39 -5.70 -9.12
N ALA A 190 -2.34 -5.47 -8.23
CA ALA A 190 -2.10 -4.84 -6.93
C ALA A 190 -2.55 -5.76 -5.80
N ILE A 191 -1.71 -5.91 -4.78
CA ILE A 191 -2.07 -6.55 -3.51
C ILE A 191 -2.37 -5.42 -2.52
N ILE A 192 -3.61 -5.36 -2.03
CA ILE A 192 -4.03 -4.37 -1.04
C ILE A 192 -4.16 -5.08 0.30
N PHE A 193 -3.45 -4.62 1.32
CA PHE A 193 -3.48 -5.24 2.64
C PHE A 193 -3.39 -4.21 3.77
N THR A 194 -3.98 -4.54 4.91
CA THR A 194 -3.80 -3.77 6.13
C THR A 194 -2.45 -4.07 6.79
N GLU A 195 -1.74 -3.08 7.28
CA GLU A 195 -0.48 -3.28 8.04
C GLU A 195 -0.73 -3.97 9.42
N ALA A 196 -1.99 -4.14 9.82
CA ALA A 196 -2.36 -5.02 10.92
C ALA A 196 -2.14 -6.50 10.59
N LEU A 197 -2.15 -6.87 9.30
CA LEU A 197 -1.88 -8.23 8.84
C LEU A 197 -0.43 -8.61 9.13
N THR A 198 -0.20 -9.78 9.69
CA THR A 198 1.14 -10.35 9.79
C THR A 198 1.62 -10.74 8.40
N HIS A 199 2.64 -10.05 7.90
CA HIS A 199 3.15 -10.21 6.55
C HIS A 199 4.66 -10.03 6.49
N GLY A 200 5.23 -10.42 5.37
CA GLY A 200 6.66 -10.32 5.09
C GLY A 200 6.98 -10.66 3.64
N THR A 201 8.26 -10.85 3.38
CA THR A 201 8.76 -11.22 2.04
C THR A 201 9.53 -12.52 2.15
N LEU A 202 9.08 -13.54 1.45
CA LEU A 202 9.82 -14.81 1.32
C LEU A 202 11.11 -14.59 0.53
N PRO A 203 12.15 -15.40 0.79
CA PRO A 203 13.36 -15.39 -0.01
C PRO A 203 13.06 -15.51 -1.51
N TRP A 204 13.80 -14.77 -2.32
CA TRP A 204 13.62 -14.79 -3.76
C TRP A 204 14.38 -15.96 -4.39
N GLU A 205 13.65 -16.84 -5.08
CA GLU A 205 14.14 -18.15 -5.51
C GLU A 205 14.46 -18.23 -7.01
N VAL A 206 14.35 -17.12 -7.74
CA VAL A 206 14.61 -17.07 -9.17
C VAL A 206 15.64 -16.01 -9.52
N ASP A 207 16.28 -16.17 -10.68
CA ASP A 207 17.37 -15.28 -11.11
C ASP A 207 16.87 -13.95 -11.70
N GLU A 208 15.59 -13.89 -12.07
CA GLU A 208 14.99 -12.68 -12.61
C GLU A 208 14.84 -11.59 -11.53
N LYS A 209 15.19 -10.37 -11.90
CA LYS A 209 14.97 -9.21 -11.05
C LYS A 209 13.47 -9.04 -10.76
N ARG A 210 13.14 -8.71 -9.51
CA ARG A 210 11.78 -8.31 -9.11
C ARG A 210 11.80 -6.93 -8.48
N THR A 211 10.86 -6.07 -8.84
CA THR A 211 10.61 -4.81 -8.16
C THR A 211 9.15 -4.73 -7.77
N THR A 212 8.89 -4.38 -6.54
CA THR A 212 7.57 -4.11 -5.98
C THR A 212 7.52 -2.66 -5.51
N VAL A 213 6.41 -2.01 -5.80
CA VAL A 213 6.18 -0.60 -5.45
C VAL A 213 5.06 -0.56 -4.42
N PHE A 214 5.36 -0.01 -3.24
CA PHE A 214 4.42 0.11 -2.13
C PHE A 214 3.98 1.56 -1.97
N TYR A 215 2.70 1.84 -2.21
CA TYR A 215 2.05 3.08 -1.81
C TYR A 215 1.28 2.80 -0.53
N LYS A 216 1.65 3.47 0.55
CA LYS A 216 1.03 3.26 1.86
C LYS A 216 0.15 4.44 2.21
N PHE A 217 -1.12 4.14 2.44
CA PHE A 217 -2.15 5.13 2.72
C PHE A 217 -2.66 5.01 4.14
N SER A 218 -3.12 6.11 4.71
CA SER A 218 -3.66 6.16 6.06
C SER A 218 -4.83 7.11 6.19
N PRO A 219 -5.70 6.96 7.20
CA PRO A 219 -6.61 8.02 7.59
C PRO A 219 -5.85 9.33 7.86
N HIS A 220 -6.47 10.49 7.62
CA HIS A 220 -5.81 11.79 7.78
C HIS A 220 -5.19 12.03 9.18
N ALA A 221 -5.78 11.47 10.22
CA ALA A 221 -5.30 11.68 11.60
C ALA A 221 -4.18 10.73 12.04
N LEU A 222 -3.77 9.81 11.15
CA LEU A 222 -2.79 8.79 11.44
C LEU A 222 -1.58 8.94 10.53
N THR A 223 -0.40 8.66 11.08
CA THR A 223 0.84 8.55 10.31
C THR A 223 1.74 7.47 10.89
N TRP A 224 2.51 6.85 10.01
CA TRP A 224 3.64 5.99 10.35
C TRP A 224 4.97 6.70 10.10
N SER A 225 5.08 7.37 8.94
CA SER A 225 6.29 8.09 8.56
C SER A 225 6.42 9.42 9.33
N ALA A 226 7.65 9.75 9.71
CA ALA A 226 8.01 11.08 10.21
C ALA A 226 8.44 12.03 9.09
N ASP A 227 8.65 11.51 7.87
CA ASP A 227 8.96 12.26 6.68
C ASP A 227 7.70 12.43 5.83
N PHE A 228 7.29 13.66 5.57
CA PHE A 228 6.04 13.98 4.91
C PHE A 228 6.28 14.60 3.54
N PHE A 229 5.43 14.25 2.59
CA PHE A 229 5.33 15.01 1.34
C PHE A 229 4.92 16.45 1.62
N ASN A 230 5.42 17.36 0.79
CA ASN A 230 4.93 18.72 0.75
C ASN A 230 4.14 18.92 -0.56
N PRO A 231 2.82 19.15 -0.51
CA PRO A 231 2.03 19.36 -1.72
C PRO A 231 2.53 20.53 -2.59
N ASP A 232 3.14 21.55 -1.97
CA ASP A 232 3.63 22.72 -2.69
C ASP A 232 4.78 22.39 -3.67
N ASP A 233 5.51 21.27 -3.45
CA ASP A 233 6.57 20.80 -4.35
C ASP A 233 6.01 20.26 -5.68
N PHE A 234 4.71 20.02 -5.76
CA PHE A 234 4.04 19.41 -6.90
C PHE A 234 3.05 20.34 -7.62
N VAL A 235 2.83 21.56 -7.14
CA VAL A 235 1.87 22.52 -7.73
C VAL A 235 2.22 22.86 -9.19
N GLY A 236 3.49 22.77 -9.59
CA GLY A 236 3.94 23.05 -10.95
C GLY A 236 3.79 21.90 -11.94
N TYR A 237 3.36 20.71 -11.50
CA TYR A 237 3.17 19.55 -12.38
C TYR A 237 1.73 19.55 -12.94
N GLU A 238 1.58 19.54 -14.25
CA GLU A 238 0.27 19.60 -14.93
C GLU A 238 -0.63 18.40 -14.61
N ASP A 239 -0.03 17.25 -14.27
CA ASP A 239 -0.71 16.01 -13.92
C ASP A 239 -1.12 15.93 -12.44
N MET A 240 -0.74 16.93 -11.63
CA MET A 240 -1.08 17.00 -10.20
C MET A 240 -2.30 17.89 -9.96
N ASP A 241 -3.48 17.30 -10.06
CA ASP A 241 -4.71 17.97 -9.76
C ASP A 241 -4.93 18.17 -8.24
N ARG A 242 -6.02 18.85 -7.89
CA ARG A 242 -6.38 19.12 -6.49
C ARG A 242 -6.56 17.86 -5.66
N ARG A 243 -7.03 16.77 -6.28
CA ARG A 243 -7.30 15.52 -5.60
C ARG A 243 -5.98 14.79 -5.26
N LYS A 244 -5.05 14.71 -6.20
CA LYS A 244 -3.70 14.19 -5.97
C LYS A 244 -2.93 15.03 -4.94
N LEU A 245 -3.02 16.37 -5.03
CA LEU A 245 -2.39 17.26 -4.04
C LEU A 245 -2.95 17.05 -2.62
N ALA A 246 -4.25 16.82 -2.49
CA ALA A 246 -4.88 16.56 -1.19
C ALA A 246 -4.42 15.23 -0.56
N LEU A 247 -4.04 14.24 -1.37
CA LEU A 247 -3.45 12.99 -0.88
C LEU A 247 -2.08 13.19 -0.23
N LEU A 248 -1.37 14.26 -0.57
CA LEU A 248 -0.03 14.57 -0.05
C LEU A 248 -0.05 15.45 1.20
N GLU A 249 -1.23 15.83 1.70
CA GLU A 249 -1.31 16.66 2.90
C GLU A 249 -0.72 15.97 4.12
N LYS A 250 -0.10 16.77 4.99
CA LYS A 250 0.42 16.30 6.28
C LYS A 250 -0.69 15.73 7.15
N PRO A 251 -0.38 14.81 8.08
CA PRO A 251 -1.37 14.27 9.01
C PRO A 251 -2.09 15.39 9.76
N ASN A 252 -3.41 15.31 9.81
CA ASN A 252 -4.22 16.28 10.53
C ASN A 252 -5.57 15.66 10.95
N ALA A 253 -6.14 16.17 12.03
CA ALA A 253 -7.47 15.79 12.50
C ALA A 253 -8.58 16.64 11.87
N ARG A 254 -8.22 17.63 11.05
CA ARG A 254 -9.14 18.51 10.35
C ARG A 254 -9.09 18.19 8.87
N TYR A 255 -10.23 18.30 8.24
CA TYR A 255 -10.30 18.17 6.79
C TYR A 255 -9.58 19.33 6.11
N PRO A 256 -9.02 19.10 4.92
CA PRO A 256 -8.50 20.19 4.12
C PRO A 256 -9.53 21.30 4.03
N GLN A 257 -9.28 22.41 4.70
CA GLN A 257 -10.20 23.56 4.71
C GLN A 257 -10.05 24.40 3.47
N ARG A 258 -9.23 23.99 2.50
CA ARG A 258 -8.88 24.84 1.38
C ARG A 258 -9.42 24.31 0.06
N PRO A 259 -10.42 24.98 -0.50
CA PRO A 259 -10.44 25.21 -1.93
C PRO A 259 -9.40 26.32 -2.20
N ARG A 260 -8.20 25.96 -2.62
CA ARG A 260 -7.32 26.91 -3.29
C ARG A 260 -7.45 26.77 -4.78
#